data_3a904e2888d1ece8dac31fa116070c30
#
_entry.id   3a904e2888d1ece8dac31fa116070c30
#
_cell.length_a   1.000
_cell.length_b   1.000
_cell.length_c   1.000
_cell.angle_alpha   90.00
_cell.angle_beta   90.00
_cell.angle_gamma   90.00
#
_symmetry.space_group_name_H-M   'P 1'
#
loop_
_entity.id
_entity.type
_entity.pdbx_description
1 polymer ?
#
loop_
_entity_poly.entity_id
_entity_poly.type
_entity_poly.pdbx_seq_one_letter_code
_entity_poly.pdbx_strand_id
1 'polypeptide(L)'
;MRVYFAPCGIALGHAGRCIPVAKALRSIGDEIFFSTYGEAVQFVKKASFPVGVVPPIRVFEKEDGEFDFRRTLSIGPKNLYTFALQVGAELSLIEHFKPDVVVSDSRLSTVLASRMRRIVSVLILHQLRIMIPHKRPIVRKSKLRVKANVERLGLEILGSLWKMSRVIVVPDFPPPYTIAKANVVPSSQYIEKLRLVGPVIPKHPDDLPEQEELKRSLGFDDRPLIFAAISGTKAEKLMITKTISEIFRGFPDRYNIVLSRGLSDVPNTETKLNGGRLRIYNWVDDRYKYLKACDLLVTRGGHNTVGEAIYYGKPMVVIPTIAHSEHQGIAESVEKMEIGRKIQQYDLSKETLCRAVDEVMNSESCLRSVRAAQR
;
A
#
# COMPACT_ATOMS: atom_id res chain seq x y z
N MET A 1 -18.43 -12.25 -17.72
CA MET A 1 -17.06 -12.70 -18.13
C MET A 1 -16.43 -13.52 -17.01
N ARG A 2 -15.37 -14.25 -17.33
CA ARG A 2 -14.55 -14.98 -16.35
C ARG A 2 -13.26 -14.18 -16.13
N VAL A 3 -13.09 -13.63 -14.94
CA VAL A 3 -11.99 -12.73 -14.61
C VAL A 3 -11.06 -13.37 -13.60
N TYR A 4 -9.79 -13.47 -13.95
CA TYR A 4 -8.74 -14.07 -13.12
C TYR A 4 -7.87 -13.01 -12.49
N PHE A 5 -7.91 -12.88 -11.16
CA PHE A 5 -7.10 -11.93 -10.41
C PHE A 5 -5.86 -12.59 -9.82
N ALA A 6 -4.72 -11.95 -10.00
CA ALA A 6 -3.44 -12.43 -9.50
C ALA A 6 -2.66 -11.34 -8.72
N PRO A 7 -3.08 -10.99 -7.49
CA PRO A 7 -2.32 -10.06 -6.66
C PRO A 7 -1.04 -10.70 -6.12
N CYS A 8 0.00 -9.88 -5.96
CA CYS A 8 1.21 -10.24 -5.24
C CYS A 8 0.86 -10.56 -3.78
N GLY A 9 1.42 -11.64 -3.23
CA GLY A 9 1.14 -12.10 -1.87
C GLY A 9 2.04 -11.48 -0.80
N ILE A 10 2.93 -10.54 -1.18
CA ILE A 10 3.77 -9.80 -0.23
C ILE A 10 2.95 -8.63 0.30
N ALA A 11 2.68 -8.63 1.60
CA ALA A 11 1.76 -7.72 2.28
C ALA A 11 0.31 -7.75 1.69
N LEU A 12 -0.63 -7.05 2.32
CA LEU A 12 -2.05 -7.10 1.95
C LEU A 12 -2.49 -6.02 0.95
N GLY A 13 -1.62 -5.06 0.61
CA GLY A 13 -1.98 -3.92 -0.23
C GLY A 13 -2.46 -4.31 -1.64
N HIS A 14 -1.83 -5.32 -2.24
CA HIS A 14 -2.19 -5.82 -3.57
C HIS A 14 -3.56 -6.50 -3.57
N ALA A 15 -3.79 -7.43 -2.66
CA ALA A 15 -5.10 -8.07 -2.52
C ALA A 15 -6.17 -7.05 -2.09
N GLY A 16 -5.80 -6.10 -1.22
CA GLY A 16 -6.68 -5.05 -0.72
C GLY A 16 -7.27 -4.16 -1.81
N ARG A 17 -6.53 -3.90 -2.89
CA ARG A 17 -7.06 -3.12 -4.03
C ARG A 17 -7.71 -4.01 -5.12
N CYS A 18 -7.32 -5.28 -5.23
CA CYS A 18 -7.97 -6.20 -6.17
C CYS A 18 -9.37 -6.63 -5.71
N ILE A 19 -9.57 -6.89 -4.41
CA ILE A 19 -10.85 -7.36 -3.87
C ILE A 19 -12.03 -6.42 -4.14
N PRO A 20 -11.94 -5.08 -3.95
CA PRO A 20 -13.04 -4.18 -4.28
C PRO A 20 -13.43 -4.23 -5.77
N VAL A 21 -12.44 -4.24 -6.66
CA VAL A 21 -12.67 -4.37 -8.11
C VAL A 21 -13.35 -5.71 -8.43
N ALA A 22 -12.87 -6.80 -7.83
CA ALA A 22 -13.46 -8.12 -8.00
C ALA A 22 -14.92 -8.18 -7.49
N LYS A 23 -15.21 -7.51 -6.35
CA LYS A 23 -16.59 -7.40 -5.83
C LYS A 23 -17.50 -6.64 -6.79
N ALA A 24 -17.03 -5.52 -7.34
CA ALA A 24 -17.78 -4.75 -8.31
C ALA A 24 -18.07 -5.55 -9.59
N LEU A 25 -17.08 -6.28 -10.13
CA LEU A 25 -17.29 -7.14 -11.29
C LEU A 25 -18.25 -8.30 -10.97
N ARG A 26 -18.12 -8.93 -9.81
CA ARG A 26 -19.05 -9.99 -9.38
C ARG A 26 -20.49 -9.48 -9.24
N SER A 27 -20.69 -8.25 -8.79
CA SER A 27 -22.06 -7.67 -8.64
C SER A 27 -22.78 -7.45 -9.97
N ILE A 28 -22.04 -7.37 -11.07
CA ILE A 28 -22.60 -7.28 -12.44
C ILE A 28 -22.61 -8.64 -13.17
N GLY A 29 -22.38 -9.74 -12.42
CA GLY A 29 -22.53 -11.11 -12.93
C GLY A 29 -21.24 -11.76 -13.45
N ASP A 30 -20.07 -11.17 -13.24
CA ASP A 30 -18.81 -11.79 -13.65
C ASP A 30 -18.37 -12.91 -12.68
N GLU A 31 -17.81 -13.98 -13.22
CA GLU A 31 -17.23 -15.08 -12.47
C GLU A 31 -15.77 -14.76 -12.12
N ILE A 32 -15.44 -14.82 -10.82
CA ILE A 32 -14.14 -14.35 -10.32
C ILE A 32 -13.34 -15.49 -9.71
N PHE A 33 -12.07 -15.59 -10.07
CA PHE A 33 -11.11 -16.50 -9.45
C PHE A 33 -9.82 -15.74 -9.10
N PHE A 34 -9.23 -16.08 -7.97
CA PHE A 34 -7.95 -15.51 -7.53
C PHE A 34 -6.83 -16.54 -7.57
N SER A 35 -5.60 -16.10 -7.84
CA SER A 35 -4.37 -16.82 -7.49
C SER A 35 -3.47 -15.91 -6.66
N THR A 36 -2.94 -16.42 -5.57
CA THR A 36 -1.99 -15.65 -4.74
C THR A 36 -1.22 -16.56 -3.78
N TYR A 37 -0.43 -15.99 -2.89
CA TYR A 37 0.36 -16.70 -1.87
C TYR A 37 0.45 -15.89 -0.57
N GLY A 38 1.01 -16.48 0.49
CA GLY A 38 1.24 -15.81 1.77
C GLY A 38 -0.06 -15.38 2.48
N GLU A 39 -0.01 -14.24 3.17
CA GLU A 39 -1.14 -13.71 3.95
C GLU A 39 -2.35 -13.36 3.07
N ALA A 40 -2.11 -13.02 1.80
CA ALA A 40 -3.17 -12.66 0.87
C ALA A 40 -4.15 -13.81 0.60
N VAL A 41 -3.73 -15.08 0.75
CA VAL A 41 -4.62 -16.26 0.57
C VAL A 41 -5.79 -16.20 1.55
N GLN A 42 -5.51 -16.01 2.84
CA GLN A 42 -6.56 -15.93 3.85
C GLN A 42 -7.41 -14.67 3.71
N PHE A 43 -6.78 -13.58 3.29
CA PHE A 43 -7.49 -12.32 3.07
C PHE A 43 -8.50 -12.41 1.92
N VAL A 44 -8.14 -13.06 0.81
CA VAL A 44 -9.05 -13.35 -0.31
C VAL A 44 -10.16 -14.34 0.10
N LYS A 45 -9.83 -15.41 0.85
CA LYS A 45 -10.84 -16.35 1.38
C LYS A 45 -11.86 -15.66 2.28
N LYS A 46 -11.42 -14.78 3.19
CA LYS A 46 -12.32 -13.98 4.04
C LYS A 46 -13.25 -13.06 3.23
N ALA A 47 -12.83 -12.65 2.04
CA ALA A 47 -13.68 -11.89 1.11
C ALA A 47 -14.61 -12.78 0.27
N SER A 48 -14.67 -14.09 0.55
CA SER A 48 -15.53 -15.09 -0.11
C SER A 48 -15.26 -15.24 -1.62
N PHE A 49 -13.97 -15.24 -2.00
CA PHE A 49 -13.56 -15.58 -3.36
C PHE A 49 -12.80 -16.91 -3.41
N PRO A 50 -13.00 -17.70 -4.49
CA PRO A 50 -12.19 -18.88 -4.74
C PRO A 50 -10.74 -18.44 -5.02
N VAL A 51 -9.77 -19.20 -4.47
CA VAL A 51 -8.36 -18.86 -4.59
C VAL A 51 -7.48 -20.09 -4.76
N GLY A 52 -6.68 -20.10 -5.82
CA GLY A 52 -5.56 -21.00 -6.04
C GLY A 52 -4.29 -20.49 -5.36
N VAL A 53 -3.56 -21.39 -4.70
CA VAL A 53 -2.31 -21.06 -4.03
C VAL A 53 -1.15 -21.35 -4.97
N VAL A 54 -0.24 -20.38 -5.14
CA VAL A 54 0.95 -20.55 -5.96
C VAL A 54 2.23 -20.43 -5.12
N PRO A 55 3.38 -20.97 -5.60
CA PRO A 55 4.64 -20.90 -4.88
C PRO A 55 5.03 -19.45 -4.49
N PRO A 56 5.42 -19.19 -3.24
CA PRO A 56 5.75 -17.84 -2.80
C PRO A 56 7.17 -17.43 -3.25
N ILE A 57 7.29 -16.28 -3.91
CA ILE A 57 8.59 -15.62 -4.08
C ILE A 57 9.01 -15.05 -2.72
N ARG A 58 10.23 -15.35 -2.30
CA ARG A 58 10.76 -14.92 -1.01
C ARG A 58 11.51 -13.61 -1.15
N VAL A 59 11.18 -12.70 -0.27
CA VAL A 59 11.88 -11.45 -0.03
C VAL A 59 12.35 -11.49 1.42
N PHE A 60 13.58 -11.07 1.68
CA PHE A 60 14.11 -11.03 3.03
C PHE A 60 14.10 -9.61 3.57
N GLU A 61 13.71 -9.51 4.82
CA GLU A 61 13.76 -8.30 5.62
C GLU A 61 14.70 -8.53 6.79
N LYS A 62 15.35 -7.47 7.24
CA LYS A 62 16.14 -7.45 8.47
C LYS A 62 15.22 -7.31 9.68
N GLU A 63 15.77 -7.47 10.87
CA GLU A 63 15.02 -7.32 12.12
C GLU A 63 14.37 -5.95 12.29
N ASP A 64 14.95 -4.90 11.68
CA ASP A 64 14.42 -3.54 11.67
C ASP A 64 13.37 -3.27 10.56
N GLY A 65 12.94 -4.32 9.83
CA GLY A 65 11.99 -4.22 8.72
C GLY A 65 12.60 -3.71 7.41
N GLU A 66 13.93 -3.50 7.36
CA GLU A 66 14.61 -3.09 6.14
C GLU A 66 14.74 -4.26 5.16
N PHE A 67 14.49 -3.99 3.88
CA PHE A 67 14.71 -4.96 2.81
C PHE A 67 16.18 -5.41 2.74
N ASP A 68 16.44 -6.70 2.93
CA ASP A 68 17.78 -7.28 2.82
C ASP A 68 18.10 -7.64 1.36
N PHE A 69 18.59 -6.64 0.63
CA PHE A 69 18.93 -6.79 -0.78
C PHE A 69 20.01 -7.87 -1.02
N ARG A 70 21.02 -7.95 -0.14
CA ARG A 70 22.11 -8.93 -0.30
C ARG A 70 21.60 -10.36 -0.14
N ARG A 71 20.82 -10.60 0.90
CA ARG A 71 20.23 -11.92 1.15
C ARG A 71 19.19 -12.28 0.09
N THR A 72 18.40 -11.32 -0.36
CA THR A 72 17.43 -11.53 -1.46
C THR A 72 18.17 -11.84 -2.77
N LEU A 73 19.27 -11.14 -3.07
CA LEU A 73 20.06 -11.40 -4.27
C LEU A 73 20.80 -12.76 -4.20
N SER A 74 21.29 -13.16 -3.02
CA SER A 74 21.96 -14.46 -2.85
C SER A 74 21.08 -15.66 -3.16
N ILE A 75 19.75 -15.50 -3.02
CA ILE A 75 18.75 -16.53 -3.41
C ILE A 75 18.17 -16.31 -4.81
N GLY A 76 18.80 -15.43 -5.61
CA GLY A 76 18.36 -15.13 -6.98
C GLY A 76 18.08 -16.38 -7.83
N PRO A 77 18.99 -17.37 -7.91
CA PRO A 77 18.73 -18.62 -8.63
C PRO A 77 17.51 -19.39 -8.11
N LYS A 78 17.31 -19.43 -6.78
CA LYS A 78 16.14 -20.06 -6.16
C LYS A 78 14.86 -19.29 -6.46
N ASN A 79 14.90 -17.95 -6.45
CA ASN A 79 13.76 -17.13 -6.83
C ASN A 79 13.42 -17.28 -8.31
N LEU A 80 14.41 -17.42 -9.19
CA LEU A 80 14.18 -17.70 -10.62
C LEU A 80 13.50 -19.06 -10.81
N TYR A 81 13.97 -20.09 -10.11
CA TYR A 81 13.32 -21.40 -10.09
C TYR A 81 11.88 -21.30 -9.56
N THR A 82 11.67 -20.60 -8.45
CA THR A 82 10.32 -20.37 -7.90
C THR A 82 9.44 -19.60 -8.88
N PHE A 83 9.99 -18.62 -9.60
CA PHE A 83 9.27 -17.91 -10.65
C PHE A 83 8.80 -18.85 -11.77
N ALA A 84 9.67 -19.76 -12.23
CA ALA A 84 9.31 -20.78 -13.22
C ALA A 84 8.19 -21.69 -12.69
N LEU A 85 8.27 -22.14 -11.44
CA LEU A 85 7.20 -22.91 -10.77
C LEU A 85 5.89 -22.11 -10.68
N GLN A 86 5.97 -20.80 -10.37
CA GLN A 86 4.78 -19.94 -10.40
C GLN A 86 4.16 -19.89 -11.80
N VAL A 87 4.96 -19.72 -12.85
CA VAL A 87 4.45 -19.70 -14.23
C VAL A 87 3.73 -21.03 -14.53
N GLY A 88 4.32 -22.17 -14.16
CA GLY A 88 3.68 -23.49 -14.34
C GLY A 88 2.34 -23.60 -13.59
N ALA A 89 2.31 -23.17 -12.32
CA ALA A 89 1.09 -23.15 -11.53
C ALA A 89 0.00 -22.23 -12.14
N GLU A 90 0.39 -21.04 -12.60
CA GLU A 90 -0.52 -20.12 -13.28
C GLU A 90 -1.08 -20.69 -14.58
N LEU A 91 -0.25 -21.35 -15.37
CA LEU A 91 -0.71 -22.04 -16.59
C LEU A 91 -1.77 -23.11 -16.31
N SER A 92 -1.57 -23.90 -15.26
CA SER A 92 -2.53 -24.92 -14.82
C SER A 92 -3.84 -24.31 -14.33
N LEU A 93 -3.78 -23.26 -13.49
CA LEU A 93 -4.95 -22.59 -12.95
C LEU A 93 -5.73 -21.85 -14.06
N ILE A 94 -5.05 -21.19 -14.98
CA ILE A 94 -5.64 -20.53 -16.14
C ILE A 94 -6.33 -21.55 -17.06
N GLU A 95 -5.72 -22.71 -17.28
CA GLU A 95 -6.34 -23.77 -18.10
C GLU A 95 -7.59 -24.34 -17.46
N HIS A 96 -7.59 -24.51 -16.13
CA HIS A 96 -8.75 -24.99 -15.40
C HIS A 96 -9.88 -23.96 -15.36
N PHE A 97 -9.56 -22.70 -15.04
CA PHE A 97 -10.56 -21.64 -14.93
C PHE A 97 -11.02 -21.09 -16.28
N LYS A 98 -10.17 -21.10 -17.32
CA LYS A 98 -10.41 -20.58 -18.67
C LYS A 98 -10.91 -19.13 -18.66
N PRO A 99 -10.12 -18.18 -18.13
CA PRO A 99 -10.54 -16.79 -18.02
C PRO A 99 -10.60 -16.09 -19.39
N ASP A 100 -11.51 -15.14 -19.52
CA ASP A 100 -11.55 -14.20 -20.65
C ASP A 100 -10.49 -13.10 -20.51
N VAL A 101 -10.20 -12.71 -19.26
CA VAL A 101 -9.22 -11.69 -18.94
C VAL A 101 -8.47 -12.01 -17.65
N VAL A 102 -7.19 -11.66 -17.61
CA VAL A 102 -6.30 -11.80 -16.45
C VAL A 102 -5.96 -10.41 -15.92
N VAL A 103 -6.17 -10.17 -14.62
CA VAL A 103 -5.77 -8.98 -13.90
C VAL A 103 -4.62 -9.32 -12.98
N SER A 104 -3.41 -8.95 -13.35
CA SER A 104 -2.21 -9.18 -12.55
C SER A 104 -1.84 -7.93 -11.76
N ASP A 105 -1.64 -8.06 -10.46
CA ASP A 105 -1.15 -6.96 -9.64
C ASP A 105 0.27 -7.27 -9.17
N SER A 106 1.24 -6.63 -9.84
CA SER A 106 2.68 -6.75 -9.57
C SER A 106 3.25 -8.17 -9.71
N ARG A 107 2.56 -9.07 -10.43
CA ARG A 107 2.98 -10.46 -10.64
C ARG A 107 3.28 -10.77 -12.11
N LEU A 108 4.59 -10.82 -12.43
CA LEU A 108 5.05 -11.09 -13.80
C LEU A 108 4.83 -12.53 -14.25
N SER A 109 4.84 -13.50 -13.33
CA SER A 109 4.53 -14.91 -13.65
C SER A 109 3.17 -15.07 -14.30
N THR A 110 2.17 -14.34 -13.82
CA THR A 110 0.81 -14.37 -14.37
C THR A 110 0.72 -13.66 -15.72
N VAL A 111 1.43 -12.53 -15.89
CA VAL A 111 1.52 -11.83 -17.19
C VAL A 111 2.14 -12.76 -18.24
N LEU A 112 3.22 -13.45 -17.89
CA LEU A 112 3.88 -14.40 -18.80
C LEU A 112 2.96 -15.58 -19.13
N ALA A 113 2.30 -16.18 -18.12
CA ALA A 113 1.38 -17.30 -18.31
C ALA A 113 0.18 -16.90 -19.23
N SER A 114 -0.41 -15.72 -18.99
CA SER A 114 -1.50 -15.20 -19.83
C SER A 114 -1.07 -14.99 -21.28
N ARG A 115 0.16 -14.46 -21.48
CA ARG A 115 0.73 -14.29 -22.83
C ARG A 115 0.95 -15.62 -23.53
N MET A 116 1.45 -16.65 -22.82
CA MET A 116 1.63 -18.01 -23.36
C MET A 116 0.30 -18.63 -23.79
N ARG A 117 -0.79 -18.36 -23.07
CA ARG A 117 -2.15 -18.81 -23.38
C ARG A 117 -2.93 -17.88 -24.32
N ARG A 118 -2.31 -16.79 -24.78
CA ARG A 118 -2.93 -15.76 -25.65
C ARG A 118 -4.17 -15.11 -25.06
N ILE A 119 -4.19 -14.99 -23.72
CA ILE A 119 -5.27 -14.33 -22.98
C ILE A 119 -4.87 -12.87 -22.73
N VAL A 120 -5.84 -11.96 -22.85
CA VAL A 120 -5.62 -10.54 -22.57
C VAL A 120 -5.31 -10.35 -21.09
N SER A 121 -4.26 -9.58 -20.79
CA SER A 121 -3.93 -9.24 -19.41
C SER A 121 -3.92 -7.74 -19.18
N VAL A 122 -4.41 -7.36 -17.99
CA VAL A 122 -4.30 -6.03 -17.37
C VAL A 122 -3.28 -6.14 -16.28
N LEU A 123 -2.28 -5.25 -16.27
CA LEU A 123 -1.26 -5.22 -15.24
C LEU A 123 -1.46 -3.99 -14.35
N ILE A 124 -1.68 -4.20 -13.06
CA ILE A 124 -1.71 -3.14 -12.06
C ILE A 124 -0.30 -2.97 -11.48
N LEU A 125 0.24 -1.76 -11.57
CA LEU A 125 1.55 -1.39 -11.05
C LEU A 125 1.50 0.01 -10.44
N HIS A 126 2.13 0.20 -9.29
CA HIS A 126 2.35 1.52 -8.70
C HIS A 126 3.85 1.85 -8.58
N GLN A 127 4.72 0.94 -9.01
CA GLN A 127 6.18 1.09 -8.96
C GLN A 127 6.76 0.70 -10.32
N LEU A 128 7.05 1.72 -11.13
CA LEU A 128 7.61 1.60 -12.48
C LEU A 128 9.12 1.86 -12.51
N ARG A 129 9.74 2.13 -11.39
CA ARG A 129 11.17 2.36 -11.24
C ARG A 129 11.78 1.31 -10.32
N ILE A 130 12.88 0.71 -10.79
CA ILE A 130 13.69 -0.14 -9.93
C ILE A 130 14.67 0.75 -9.20
N MET A 131 14.60 0.79 -7.88
CA MET A 131 15.52 1.53 -7.04
C MET A 131 16.18 0.58 -6.04
N ILE A 132 17.50 0.50 -6.09
CA ILE A 132 18.28 -0.27 -5.11
C ILE A 132 18.39 0.59 -3.84
N PRO A 133 17.78 0.18 -2.71
CA PRO A 133 17.83 0.96 -1.49
C PRO A 133 19.23 0.97 -0.86
N HIS A 134 19.57 2.05 -0.15
CA HIS A 134 20.79 2.17 0.64
C HIS A 134 20.58 3.13 1.80
N LYS A 135 21.15 2.76 2.96
CA LYS A 135 20.99 3.53 4.21
C LYS A 135 21.75 4.85 4.22
N ARG A 136 22.85 4.96 3.49
CA ARG A 136 23.71 6.14 3.46
C ARG A 136 23.93 6.60 2.02
N PRO A 137 24.06 7.92 1.79
CA PRO A 137 24.36 8.45 0.46
C PRO A 137 25.62 7.77 -0.13
N ILE A 138 25.53 7.37 -1.40
CA ILE A 138 26.68 6.81 -2.11
C ILE A 138 27.57 7.97 -2.57
N VAL A 139 28.71 8.13 -1.93
CA VAL A 139 29.66 9.22 -2.23
C VAL A 139 30.53 8.91 -3.47
N ARG A 140 30.86 7.63 -3.72
CA ARG A 140 31.72 7.23 -4.84
C ARG A 140 30.95 7.26 -6.17
N LYS A 141 31.36 8.12 -7.11
CA LYS A 141 30.78 8.24 -8.46
C LYS A 141 30.74 6.92 -9.23
N SER A 142 31.77 6.06 -9.09
CA SER A 142 31.80 4.73 -9.71
C SER A 142 30.66 3.82 -9.23
N LYS A 143 30.40 3.79 -7.91
CA LYS A 143 29.30 3.01 -7.33
C LYS A 143 27.94 3.54 -7.78
N LEU A 144 27.78 4.86 -7.90
CA LEU A 144 26.56 5.47 -8.44
C LEU A 144 26.31 5.07 -9.89
N ARG A 145 27.35 5.04 -10.74
CA ARG A 145 27.24 4.59 -12.14
C ARG A 145 26.86 3.12 -12.24
N VAL A 146 27.50 2.24 -11.45
CA VAL A 146 27.16 0.82 -11.41
C VAL A 146 25.70 0.64 -10.99
N LYS A 147 25.27 1.30 -9.90
CA LYS A 147 23.89 1.29 -9.45
C LYS A 147 22.93 1.70 -10.57
N ALA A 148 23.15 2.85 -11.19
CA ALA A 148 22.30 3.39 -12.26
C ALA A 148 22.22 2.42 -13.46
N ASN A 149 23.32 1.77 -13.82
CA ASN A 149 23.32 0.79 -14.92
C ASN A 149 22.54 -0.48 -14.56
N VAL A 150 22.66 -0.98 -13.32
CA VAL A 150 21.90 -2.15 -12.85
C VAL A 150 20.40 -1.82 -12.78
N GLU A 151 20.03 -0.65 -12.26
CA GLU A 151 18.65 -0.19 -12.21
C GLU A 151 18.05 -0.03 -13.60
N ARG A 152 18.83 0.53 -14.56
CA ARG A 152 18.43 0.66 -15.96
C ARG A 152 18.22 -0.69 -16.63
N LEU A 153 19.20 -1.59 -16.52
CA LEU A 153 19.08 -2.94 -17.11
C LEU A 153 17.89 -3.71 -16.53
N GLY A 154 17.69 -3.64 -15.21
CA GLY A 154 16.53 -4.23 -14.56
C GLY A 154 15.23 -3.65 -15.09
N LEU A 155 15.16 -2.33 -15.29
CA LEU A 155 13.98 -1.67 -15.86
C LEU A 155 13.72 -2.09 -17.32
N GLU A 156 14.76 -2.26 -18.13
CA GLU A 156 14.63 -2.74 -19.52
C GLU A 156 14.05 -4.16 -19.56
N ILE A 157 14.56 -5.05 -18.69
CA ILE A 157 14.04 -6.44 -18.59
C ILE A 157 12.59 -6.46 -18.11
N LEU A 158 12.30 -5.81 -16.98
CA LEU A 158 10.95 -5.79 -16.42
C LEU A 158 9.98 -5.03 -17.33
N GLY A 159 10.41 -3.93 -17.93
CA GLY A 159 9.62 -3.14 -18.87
C GLY A 159 9.20 -3.96 -20.10
N SER A 160 10.08 -4.82 -20.61
CA SER A 160 9.75 -5.73 -21.71
C SER A 160 8.67 -6.75 -21.34
N LEU A 161 8.67 -7.23 -20.06
CA LEU A 161 7.63 -8.10 -19.54
C LEU A 161 6.31 -7.35 -19.27
N TRP A 162 6.39 -6.14 -18.72
CA TRP A 162 5.20 -5.29 -18.51
C TRP A 162 4.51 -4.94 -19.83
N LYS A 163 5.28 -4.70 -20.89
CA LYS A 163 4.78 -4.44 -22.24
C LYS A 163 3.94 -5.59 -22.83
N MET A 164 4.08 -6.81 -22.31
CA MET A 164 3.26 -7.95 -22.74
C MET A 164 1.79 -7.79 -22.37
N SER A 165 1.48 -6.99 -21.35
CA SER A 165 0.10 -6.68 -20.96
C SER A 165 -0.59 -5.76 -21.99
N ARG A 166 -1.91 -5.85 -22.10
CA ARG A 166 -2.71 -4.97 -22.97
C ARG A 166 -2.69 -3.53 -22.47
N VAL A 167 -2.80 -3.35 -21.17
CA VAL A 167 -2.79 -2.07 -20.47
C VAL A 167 -2.04 -2.20 -19.14
N ILE A 168 -1.38 -1.13 -18.72
CA ILE A 168 -0.73 -0.99 -17.41
C ILE A 168 -1.51 0.07 -16.66
N VAL A 169 -2.17 -0.34 -15.60
CA VAL A 169 -2.98 0.52 -14.74
C VAL A 169 -2.16 0.94 -13.54
N VAL A 170 -2.06 2.23 -13.31
CA VAL A 170 -1.43 2.81 -12.11
C VAL A 170 -2.54 3.39 -11.25
N PRO A 171 -2.80 2.80 -10.07
CA PRO A 171 -3.84 3.28 -9.16
C PRO A 171 -3.36 4.51 -8.37
N ASP A 172 -2.99 5.56 -9.07
CA ASP A 172 -2.48 6.82 -8.54
C ASP A 172 -3.16 8.00 -9.24
N PHE A 173 -3.19 9.15 -8.59
CA PHE A 173 -3.76 10.35 -9.16
C PHE A 173 -2.94 10.84 -10.36
N PRO A 174 -3.59 11.45 -11.37
CA PRO A 174 -2.87 12.13 -12.42
C PRO A 174 -2.11 13.36 -11.87
N PRO A 175 -1.11 13.88 -12.59
CA PRO A 175 -0.47 15.14 -12.23
C PRO A 175 -1.49 16.28 -12.08
N PRO A 176 -1.33 17.21 -11.13
CA PRO A 176 -0.17 17.36 -10.25
C PRO A 176 -0.18 16.53 -8.97
N TYR A 177 -1.24 15.76 -8.71
CA TYR A 177 -1.51 15.07 -7.43
C TYR A 177 -0.96 13.65 -7.34
N THR A 178 -0.13 13.22 -8.30
CA THR A 178 0.52 11.90 -8.27
C THR A 178 1.37 11.76 -7.00
N ILE A 179 1.04 10.78 -6.15
CA ILE A 179 1.73 10.55 -4.87
C ILE A 179 3.04 9.77 -5.04
N ALA A 180 3.07 8.81 -5.92
CA ALA A 180 4.27 8.00 -6.17
C ALA A 180 5.17 8.56 -7.29
N LYS A 181 5.31 9.90 -7.40
CA LYS A 181 6.09 10.57 -8.47
C LYS A 181 7.50 10.01 -8.68
N ALA A 182 8.18 9.63 -7.60
CA ALA A 182 9.53 9.06 -7.67
C ALA A 182 9.54 7.66 -8.30
N ASN A 183 8.45 6.93 -8.22
CA ASN A 183 8.31 5.53 -8.64
C ASN A 183 7.57 5.38 -9.96
N VAL A 184 6.71 6.34 -10.31
CA VAL A 184 5.93 6.35 -11.56
C VAL A 184 6.69 7.17 -12.60
N VAL A 185 7.75 6.60 -13.13
CA VAL A 185 8.54 7.20 -14.23
C VAL A 185 8.19 6.45 -15.51
N PRO A 186 7.41 7.05 -16.43
CA PRO A 186 7.05 6.37 -17.67
C PRO A 186 8.27 6.14 -18.54
N SER A 187 8.33 4.96 -19.19
CA SER A 187 9.31 4.63 -20.20
C SER A 187 8.66 4.64 -21.58
N SER A 188 9.41 5.05 -22.62
CA SER A 188 8.97 4.98 -24.01
C SER A 188 8.53 3.57 -24.43
N GLN A 189 9.03 2.53 -23.76
CA GLN A 189 8.68 1.14 -24.07
C GLN A 189 7.20 0.79 -23.82
N TYR A 190 6.55 1.46 -22.85
CA TYR A 190 5.18 1.11 -22.42
C TYR A 190 4.28 2.32 -22.09
N ILE A 191 4.74 3.55 -22.35
CA ILE A 191 3.97 4.77 -22.02
C ILE A 191 2.58 4.80 -22.67
N GLU A 192 2.46 4.29 -23.89
CA GLU A 192 1.19 4.24 -24.62
C GLU A 192 0.15 3.32 -23.94
N LYS A 193 0.64 2.35 -23.16
CA LYS A 193 -0.19 1.40 -22.40
C LYS A 193 -0.50 1.86 -20.98
N LEU A 194 0.17 2.92 -20.52
CA LEU A 194 0.07 3.40 -19.14
C LEU A 194 -1.21 4.22 -18.94
N ARG A 195 -1.94 3.92 -17.86
CA ARG A 195 -3.14 4.67 -17.46
C ARG A 195 -3.10 4.93 -15.97
N LEU A 196 -3.07 6.20 -15.58
CA LEU A 196 -3.31 6.62 -14.19
C LEU A 196 -4.83 6.73 -14.01
N VAL A 197 -5.37 6.01 -13.04
CA VAL A 197 -6.83 5.84 -12.86
C VAL A 197 -7.34 6.36 -11.51
N GLY A 198 -6.48 6.95 -10.71
CA GLY A 198 -6.78 7.29 -9.32
C GLY A 198 -6.69 6.08 -8.38
N PRO A 199 -6.75 6.30 -7.07
CA PRO A 199 -6.73 5.24 -6.08
C PRO A 199 -7.98 4.36 -6.18
N VAL A 200 -7.85 3.08 -5.82
CA VAL A 200 -9.00 2.20 -5.67
C VAL A 200 -9.66 2.48 -4.33
N ILE A 201 -10.87 3.02 -4.35
CA ILE A 201 -11.64 3.39 -3.16
C ILE A 201 -12.76 2.37 -2.94
N PRO A 202 -12.63 1.47 -1.94
CA PRO A 202 -13.64 0.43 -1.68
C PRO A 202 -14.97 0.97 -1.13
N LYS A 203 -14.94 2.13 -0.50
CA LYS A 203 -16.12 2.78 0.10
C LYS A 203 -16.02 4.28 -0.10
N HIS A 204 -17.03 4.87 -0.70
CA HIS A 204 -17.06 6.31 -0.93
C HIS A 204 -17.32 7.06 0.39
N PRO A 205 -16.69 8.22 0.63
CA PRO A 205 -16.96 8.99 1.84
C PRO A 205 -18.44 9.42 1.98
N ASP A 206 -19.14 9.62 0.86
CA ASP A 206 -20.56 9.98 0.87
C ASP A 206 -21.50 8.80 1.19
N ASP A 207 -21.00 7.55 1.14
CA ASP A 207 -21.73 6.36 1.59
C ASP A 207 -21.67 6.20 3.12
N LEU A 208 -21.01 7.11 3.82
CA LEU A 208 -20.83 7.12 5.26
C LEU A 208 -21.52 8.32 5.88
N PRO A 209 -22.02 8.21 7.12
CA PRO A 209 -22.52 9.35 7.88
C PRO A 209 -21.48 10.49 7.98
N GLU A 210 -21.96 11.68 8.32
CA GLU A 210 -21.08 12.82 8.51
C GLU A 210 -20.05 12.61 9.63
N GLN A 211 -18.93 13.33 9.55
CA GLN A 211 -17.76 13.13 10.41
C GLN A 211 -18.11 13.16 11.89
N GLU A 212 -18.89 14.16 12.33
CA GLU A 212 -19.24 14.33 13.74
C GLU A 212 -20.24 13.26 14.22
N GLU A 213 -21.14 12.83 13.36
CA GLU A 213 -22.04 11.72 13.66
C GLU A 213 -21.27 10.40 13.83
N LEU A 214 -20.29 10.15 12.96
CA LEU A 214 -19.41 8.99 13.09
C LEU A 214 -18.56 9.03 14.35
N LYS A 215 -17.99 10.18 14.72
CA LYS A 215 -17.26 10.32 15.99
C LYS A 215 -18.13 9.91 17.16
N ARG A 216 -19.35 10.44 17.25
CA ARG A 216 -20.30 10.10 18.31
C ARG A 216 -20.72 8.63 18.29
N SER A 217 -21.01 8.07 17.12
CA SER A 217 -21.39 6.65 16.97
C SER A 217 -20.25 5.69 17.37
N LEU A 218 -19.01 6.12 17.19
CA LEU A 218 -17.81 5.40 17.61
C LEU A 218 -17.49 5.63 19.10
N GLY A 219 -18.30 6.46 19.81
CA GLY A 219 -18.15 6.74 21.22
C GLY A 219 -16.99 7.67 21.55
N PHE A 220 -16.68 8.63 20.68
CA PHE A 220 -15.75 9.73 20.94
C PHE A 220 -16.52 11.03 21.19
N ASP A 221 -15.92 11.91 21.97
CA ASP A 221 -16.37 13.27 22.18
C ASP A 221 -15.89 14.21 21.06
N ASP A 222 -16.15 15.51 21.19
CA ASP A 222 -15.87 16.53 20.18
C ASP A 222 -14.38 16.87 20.00
N ARG A 223 -13.49 16.23 20.76
CA ARG A 223 -12.03 16.42 20.59
C ARG A 223 -11.59 15.92 19.24
N PRO A 224 -10.55 16.54 18.67
CA PRO A 224 -9.97 16.06 17.42
C PRO A 224 -9.52 14.59 17.54
N LEU A 225 -9.88 13.79 16.51
CA LEU A 225 -9.60 12.36 16.43
C LEU A 225 -8.40 12.10 15.51
N ILE A 226 -7.38 11.48 16.06
CA ILE A 226 -6.23 10.97 15.31
C ILE A 226 -6.45 9.50 15.02
N PHE A 227 -6.43 9.12 13.74
CA PHE A 227 -6.44 7.72 13.34
C PHE A 227 -5.04 7.29 12.89
N ALA A 228 -4.42 6.38 13.61
CA ALA A 228 -3.13 5.79 13.25
C ALA A 228 -3.37 4.43 12.57
N ALA A 229 -3.23 4.40 11.25
CA ALA A 229 -3.39 3.20 10.43
C ALA A 229 -2.01 2.66 10.00
N ILE A 230 -1.56 1.59 10.66
CA ILE A 230 -0.23 1.04 10.44
C ILE A 230 -0.28 -0.12 9.43
N SER A 231 0.50 0.04 8.37
CA SER A 231 0.70 -0.95 7.31
C SER A 231 2.16 -1.39 7.24
N GLY A 232 2.43 -2.43 6.48
CA GLY A 232 3.76 -3.03 6.32
C GLY A 232 3.72 -4.53 6.54
N THR A 233 4.89 -5.14 6.61
CA THR A 233 5.03 -6.55 6.95
C THR A 233 4.73 -6.79 8.44
N LYS A 234 4.54 -8.04 8.84
CA LYS A 234 4.21 -8.40 10.23
C LYS A 234 5.29 -7.91 11.21
N ALA A 235 6.57 -8.10 10.85
CA ALA A 235 7.70 -7.67 11.68
C ALA A 235 7.73 -6.14 11.86
N GLU A 236 7.59 -5.39 10.76
CA GLU A 236 7.51 -3.93 10.80
C GLU A 236 6.35 -3.44 11.67
N LYS A 237 5.16 -4.02 11.47
CA LYS A 237 3.96 -3.64 12.25
C LYS A 237 4.18 -3.84 13.75
N LEU A 238 4.71 -5.00 14.16
CA LEU A 238 4.96 -5.31 15.56
C LEU A 238 5.94 -4.32 16.21
N MET A 239 7.03 -4.00 15.50
CA MET A 239 8.05 -3.07 16.00
C MET A 239 7.50 -1.65 16.14
N ILE A 240 6.95 -1.09 15.05
CA ILE A 240 6.56 0.31 15.03
C ILE A 240 5.31 0.59 15.89
N THR A 241 4.37 -0.35 15.97
CA THR A 241 3.16 -0.16 16.79
C THR A 241 3.48 -0.19 18.29
N LYS A 242 4.54 -0.89 18.72
CA LYS A 242 5.02 -0.81 20.09
C LYS A 242 5.47 0.62 20.41
N THR A 243 6.36 1.19 19.59
CA THR A 243 6.86 2.56 19.77
C THR A 243 5.73 3.60 19.73
N ILE A 244 4.84 3.52 18.72
CA ILE A 244 3.71 4.46 18.59
C ILE A 244 2.74 4.33 19.77
N SER A 245 2.47 3.11 20.25
CA SER A 245 1.61 2.90 21.44
C SER A 245 2.18 3.55 22.68
N GLU A 246 3.49 3.45 22.89
CA GLU A 246 4.17 4.09 24.02
C GLU A 246 4.10 5.62 23.93
N ILE A 247 4.31 6.18 22.75
CA ILE A 247 4.18 7.61 22.47
C ILE A 247 2.75 8.08 22.76
N PHE A 248 1.74 7.39 22.25
CA PHE A 248 0.34 7.78 22.41
C PHE A 248 -0.18 7.66 23.85
N ARG A 249 0.40 6.79 24.69
CA ARG A 249 0.07 6.76 26.13
C ARG A 249 0.35 8.07 26.83
N GLY A 250 1.40 8.79 26.42
CA GLY A 250 1.76 10.09 26.98
C GLY A 250 1.29 11.28 26.12
N PHE A 251 0.39 11.06 25.16
CA PHE A 251 -0.07 12.13 24.27
C PHE A 251 -1.03 13.10 24.98
N PRO A 252 -1.10 14.37 24.54
CA PRO A 252 -1.95 15.36 25.21
C PRO A 252 -3.43 14.97 25.23
N ASP A 253 -4.10 15.34 26.32
CA ASP A 253 -5.48 14.98 26.62
C ASP A 253 -6.51 15.64 25.68
N ARG A 254 -6.08 16.64 24.90
CA ARG A 254 -6.91 17.31 23.89
C ARG A 254 -7.21 16.46 22.65
N TYR A 255 -6.63 15.25 22.51
CA TYR A 255 -6.83 14.36 21.38
C TYR A 255 -7.53 13.06 21.76
N ASN A 256 -8.43 12.61 20.90
CA ASN A 256 -8.85 11.22 20.80
C ASN A 256 -7.94 10.49 19.82
N ILE A 257 -7.59 9.24 20.12
CA ILE A 257 -6.63 8.47 19.32
C ILE A 257 -7.14 7.06 19.10
N VAL A 258 -7.13 6.63 17.85
CA VAL A 258 -7.32 5.23 17.47
C VAL A 258 -6.06 4.72 16.79
N LEU A 259 -5.48 3.65 17.31
CA LEU A 259 -4.35 2.94 16.72
C LEU A 259 -4.80 1.58 16.19
N SER A 260 -4.79 1.40 14.88
CA SER A 260 -4.90 0.09 14.24
C SER A 260 -3.52 -0.48 13.95
N ARG A 261 -3.20 -1.61 14.59
CA ARG A 261 -1.91 -2.29 14.46
C ARG A 261 -1.75 -3.01 13.12
N GLY A 262 -2.86 -3.20 12.37
CA GLY A 262 -2.86 -3.86 11.07
C GLY A 262 -2.60 -5.38 11.12
N LEU A 263 -2.83 -6.03 12.26
CA LEU A 263 -2.60 -7.45 12.48
C LEU A 263 -3.89 -8.24 12.22
N SER A 264 -4.08 -8.71 11.00
CA SER A 264 -5.30 -9.44 10.56
C SER A 264 -5.29 -10.93 10.91
N ASP A 265 -4.16 -11.46 11.33
CA ASP A 265 -3.92 -12.88 11.62
C ASP A 265 -3.99 -13.24 13.10
N VAL A 266 -4.29 -12.26 13.94
CA VAL A 266 -4.51 -12.45 15.39
C VAL A 266 -5.94 -12.04 15.75
N PRO A 267 -6.50 -12.58 16.86
CA PRO A 267 -7.82 -12.16 17.32
C PRO A 267 -7.89 -10.65 17.50
N ASN A 268 -8.97 -10.05 17.02
CA ASN A 268 -9.16 -8.61 17.21
C ASN A 268 -9.45 -8.33 18.68
N THR A 269 -8.65 -7.45 19.26
CA THR A 269 -8.79 -6.99 20.64
C THR A 269 -8.83 -5.48 20.67
N GLU A 270 -9.65 -4.91 21.52
CA GLU A 270 -9.66 -3.49 21.83
C GLU A 270 -9.02 -3.28 23.20
N THR A 271 -8.02 -2.40 23.28
CA THR A 271 -7.43 -1.93 24.52
C THR A 271 -7.73 -0.45 24.70
N LYS A 272 -8.47 -0.09 25.76
CA LYS A 272 -8.79 1.31 26.10
C LYS A 272 -7.84 1.82 27.18
N LEU A 273 -7.24 2.96 26.92
CA LEU A 273 -6.30 3.65 27.82
C LEU A 273 -6.69 5.13 27.96
N ASN A 274 -6.12 5.82 28.93
CA ASN A 274 -6.32 7.26 29.14
C ASN A 274 -7.81 7.64 29.22
N GLY A 275 -8.60 6.90 30.03
CA GLY A 275 -10.04 7.14 30.13
C GLY A 275 -10.83 6.85 28.85
N GLY A 276 -10.33 5.97 27.98
CA GLY A 276 -10.99 5.59 26.71
C GLY A 276 -10.63 6.48 25.52
N ARG A 277 -9.80 7.50 25.72
CA ARG A 277 -9.34 8.41 24.65
C ARG A 277 -8.33 7.75 23.70
N LEU A 278 -7.51 6.84 24.19
CA LEU A 278 -6.63 6.01 23.37
C LEU A 278 -7.21 4.61 23.24
N ARG A 279 -7.57 4.23 22.04
CA ARG A 279 -8.06 2.88 21.72
C ARG A 279 -7.09 2.20 20.76
N ILE A 280 -6.64 1.02 21.12
CA ILE A 280 -5.68 0.23 20.34
C ILE A 280 -6.37 -1.06 19.89
N TYR A 281 -6.40 -1.28 18.60
CA TYR A 281 -6.96 -2.46 17.95
C TYR A 281 -5.87 -3.29 17.27
N ASN A 282 -5.96 -4.60 17.31
CA ASN A 282 -5.13 -5.44 16.46
C ASN A 282 -5.52 -5.25 14.98
N TRP A 283 -6.82 -5.19 14.72
CA TRP A 283 -7.39 -4.95 13.41
C TRP A 283 -8.67 -4.11 13.53
N VAL A 284 -8.90 -3.21 12.62
CA VAL A 284 -10.14 -2.44 12.52
C VAL A 284 -10.91 -2.94 11.31
N ASP A 285 -12.10 -3.51 11.52
CA ASP A 285 -12.89 -4.16 10.47
C ASP A 285 -13.36 -3.18 9.40
N ASP A 286 -13.92 -2.04 9.81
CA ASP A 286 -14.33 -0.97 8.89
C ASP A 286 -13.48 0.28 9.12
N ARG A 287 -12.25 0.26 8.60
CA ARG A 287 -11.31 1.38 8.72
C ARG A 287 -11.82 2.68 8.08
N TYR A 288 -12.75 2.58 7.13
CA TYR A 288 -13.28 3.74 6.42
C TYR A 288 -14.16 4.62 7.32
N LYS A 289 -14.85 4.03 8.32
CA LYS A 289 -15.52 4.79 9.37
C LYS A 289 -14.55 5.66 10.17
N TYR A 290 -13.42 5.08 10.57
CA TYR A 290 -12.37 5.81 11.30
C TYR A 290 -11.66 6.83 10.41
N LEU A 291 -11.44 6.51 9.14
CA LEU A 291 -10.87 7.43 8.17
C LEU A 291 -11.80 8.63 7.89
N LYS A 292 -13.13 8.42 7.78
CA LYS A 292 -14.10 9.51 7.65
C LYS A 292 -14.20 10.32 8.96
N ALA A 293 -14.21 9.65 10.12
CA ALA A 293 -14.36 10.29 11.43
C ALA A 293 -13.12 11.08 11.88
N CYS A 294 -11.90 10.70 11.47
CA CYS A 294 -10.70 11.35 11.96
C CYS A 294 -10.51 12.76 11.40
N ASP A 295 -9.78 13.57 12.15
CA ASP A 295 -9.31 14.89 11.73
C ASP A 295 -7.91 14.82 11.12
N LEU A 296 -7.13 13.80 11.50
CA LEU A 296 -5.79 13.57 11.01
C LEU A 296 -5.48 12.08 10.94
N LEU A 297 -4.79 11.67 9.86
CA LEU A 297 -4.28 10.31 9.70
C LEU A 297 -2.79 10.25 10.04
N VAL A 298 -2.38 9.25 10.83
CA VAL A 298 -0.96 8.86 10.98
C VAL A 298 -0.72 7.55 10.24
N THR A 299 0.26 7.52 9.34
CA THR A 299 0.50 6.35 8.48
C THR A 299 1.97 6.13 8.16
N ARG A 300 2.30 4.97 7.58
CA ARG A 300 3.66 4.59 7.13
C ARG A 300 3.98 5.08 5.71
N GLY A 301 3.04 5.72 5.02
CA GLY A 301 3.22 6.12 3.63
C GLY A 301 2.96 5.00 2.63
N GLY A 302 2.15 4.01 3.00
CA GLY A 302 1.67 3.03 2.04
C GLY A 302 0.78 3.67 0.98
N HIS A 303 1.03 3.37 -0.29
CA HIS A 303 0.39 4.01 -1.45
C HIS A 303 -1.15 4.06 -1.34
N ASN A 304 -1.80 2.93 -1.07
CA ASN A 304 -3.26 2.88 -0.95
C ASN A 304 -3.78 3.77 0.18
N THR A 305 -3.13 3.73 1.35
CA THR A 305 -3.58 4.48 2.54
C THR A 305 -3.46 5.99 2.34
N VAL A 306 -2.39 6.44 1.68
CA VAL A 306 -2.21 7.87 1.34
C VAL A 306 -3.23 8.29 0.28
N GLY A 307 -3.46 7.47 -0.76
CA GLY A 307 -4.47 7.73 -1.77
C GLY A 307 -5.89 7.82 -1.17
N GLU A 308 -6.23 6.90 -0.29
CA GLU A 308 -7.50 6.92 0.44
C GLU A 308 -7.63 8.17 1.33
N ALA A 309 -6.56 8.57 2.03
CA ALA A 309 -6.59 9.77 2.86
C ALA A 309 -6.84 11.03 2.04
N ILE A 310 -6.18 11.19 0.89
CA ILE A 310 -6.43 12.29 -0.04
C ILE A 310 -7.90 12.28 -0.50
N TYR A 311 -8.39 11.12 -0.94
CA TYR A 311 -9.77 10.98 -1.41
C TYR A 311 -10.81 11.30 -0.33
N TYR A 312 -10.51 11.02 0.93
CA TYR A 312 -11.33 11.35 2.09
C TYR A 312 -11.10 12.78 2.62
N GLY A 313 -10.24 13.56 1.99
CA GLY A 313 -9.93 14.92 2.41
C GLY A 313 -9.23 15.01 3.77
N LYS A 314 -8.38 14.03 4.10
CA LYS A 314 -7.74 13.92 5.42
C LYS A 314 -6.27 14.33 5.36
N PRO A 315 -5.85 15.36 6.13
CA PRO A 315 -4.45 15.70 6.30
C PRO A 315 -3.72 14.58 7.07
N MET A 316 -2.41 14.49 6.92
CA MET A 316 -1.69 13.33 7.46
C MET A 316 -0.30 13.63 8.00
N VAL A 317 0.13 12.78 8.94
CA VAL A 317 1.54 12.65 9.35
C VAL A 317 2.04 11.30 8.85
N VAL A 318 3.09 11.33 8.02
CA VAL A 318 3.69 10.14 7.44
C VAL A 318 5.00 9.80 8.14
N ILE A 319 5.10 8.57 8.65
CA ILE A 319 6.31 8.02 9.28
C ILE A 319 6.85 6.90 8.37
N PRO A 320 7.64 7.24 7.33
CA PRO A 320 8.05 6.26 6.34
C PRO A 320 8.99 5.20 6.91
N THR A 321 8.90 3.97 6.39
CA THR A 321 9.83 2.89 6.74
C THR A 321 11.25 3.25 6.32
N ILE A 322 12.23 2.95 7.18
CA ILE A 322 13.65 3.19 6.92
C ILE A 322 14.07 2.43 5.66
N ALA A 323 14.81 3.11 4.77
CA ALA A 323 15.32 2.56 3.51
C ALA A 323 14.26 1.91 2.57
N HIS A 324 12.99 2.22 2.77
CA HIS A 324 11.93 1.84 1.83
C HIS A 324 11.67 2.99 0.85
N SER A 325 12.22 2.86 -0.37
CA SER A 325 12.23 3.95 -1.35
C SER A 325 10.84 4.48 -1.72
N GLU A 326 9.84 3.60 -1.78
CA GLU A 326 8.46 3.99 -2.05
C GLU A 326 7.88 4.82 -0.91
N HIS A 327 7.95 4.33 0.34
CA HIS A 327 7.44 5.06 1.50
C HIS A 327 8.11 6.42 1.67
N GLN A 328 9.43 6.50 1.43
CA GLN A 328 10.18 7.76 1.47
C GLN A 328 9.71 8.73 0.38
N GLY A 329 9.57 8.25 -0.87
CA GLY A 329 9.11 9.06 -1.99
C GLY A 329 7.67 9.55 -1.82
N ILE A 330 6.77 8.72 -1.29
CA ILE A 330 5.39 9.10 -0.98
C ILE A 330 5.36 10.16 0.13
N ALA A 331 6.13 9.97 1.21
CA ALA A 331 6.21 10.96 2.29
C ALA A 331 6.74 12.32 1.80
N GLU A 332 7.72 12.32 0.89
CA GLU A 332 8.19 13.55 0.24
C GLU A 332 7.12 14.20 -0.64
N SER A 333 6.31 13.39 -1.33
CA SER A 333 5.20 13.93 -2.13
C SER A 333 4.13 14.56 -1.26
N VAL A 334 3.80 13.96 -0.12
CA VAL A 334 2.86 14.51 0.88
C VAL A 334 3.32 15.89 1.38
N GLU A 335 4.61 16.05 1.70
CA GLU A 335 5.16 17.35 2.09
C GLU A 335 5.14 18.37 0.96
N LYS A 336 5.57 17.97 -0.25
CA LYS A 336 5.60 18.86 -1.42
C LYS A 336 4.22 19.34 -1.88
N MET A 337 3.19 18.52 -1.68
CA MET A 337 1.80 18.89 -1.95
C MET A 337 1.16 19.66 -0.78
N GLU A 338 1.90 19.88 0.30
CA GLU A 338 1.42 20.54 1.52
C GLU A 338 0.15 19.89 2.14
N ILE A 339 -0.01 18.56 1.98
CA ILE A 339 -1.15 17.82 2.52
C ILE A 339 -0.82 17.07 3.83
N GLY A 340 0.37 17.30 4.38
CA GLY A 340 0.81 16.68 5.62
C GLY A 340 2.28 16.94 5.94
N ARG A 341 2.78 16.20 6.92
CA ARG A 341 4.18 16.25 7.38
C ARG A 341 4.81 14.87 7.38
N LYS A 342 6.13 14.83 7.14
CA LYS A 342 6.95 13.65 7.26
C LYS A 342 7.76 13.68 8.56
N ILE A 343 7.79 12.54 9.28
CA ILE A 343 8.72 12.32 10.39
C ILE A 343 9.55 11.08 10.04
N GLN A 344 10.86 11.22 10.02
CA GLN A 344 11.71 10.03 9.84
C GLN A 344 11.57 9.10 11.04
N GLN A 345 11.53 7.78 10.80
CA GLN A 345 11.30 6.80 11.86
C GLN A 345 12.33 6.90 13.00
N TYR A 346 13.59 7.29 12.71
CA TYR A 346 14.63 7.47 13.72
C TYR A 346 14.50 8.77 14.54
N ASP A 347 13.70 9.75 14.04
CA ASP A 347 13.39 11.01 14.75
C ASP A 347 12.05 10.92 15.51
N LEU A 348 11.41 9.76 15.48
CA LEU A 348 10.08 9.56 16.06
C LEU A 348 10.17 9.59 17.59
N SER A 349 9.59 10.62 18.18
CA SER A 349 9.42 10.80 19.61
C SER A 349 8.03 11.35 19.91
N LYS A 350 7.66 11.44 21.19
CA LYS A 350 6.41 12.09 21.62
C LYS A 350 6.38 13.55 21.16
N GLU A 351 7.49 14.26 21.35
CA GLU A 351 7.64 15.69 21.06
C GLU A 351 7.54 15.95 19.55
N THR A 352 8.23 15.15 18.71
CA THR A 352 8.21 15.32 17.26
C THR A 352 6.86 14.97 16.68
N LEU A 353 6.21 13.91 17.16
CA LEU A 353 4.89 13.51 16.68
C LEU A 353 3.82 14.54 17.10
N CYS A 354 3.84 14.99 18.36
CA CYS A 354 2.91 15.99 18.85
C CYS A 354 3.02 17.30 18.05
N ARG A 355 4.26 17.78 17.84
CA ARG A 355 4.51 18.98 17.04
C ARG A 355 3.98 18.84 15.61
N ALA A 356 4.27 17.74 14.94
CA ALA A 356 3.80 17.52 13.57
C ALA A 356 2.27 17.44 13.48
N VAL A 357 1.61 16.82 14.48
CA VAL A 357 0.14 16.79 14.58
C VAL A 357 -0.40 18.21 14.75
N ASP A 358 0.14 19.00 15.70
CA ASP A 358 -0.29 20.37 15.94
C ASP A 358 -0.09 21.27 14.70
N GLU A 359 1.06 21.17 14.04
CA GLU A 359 1.36 21.91 12.81
C GLU A 359 0.37 21.61 11.69
N VAL A 360 0.06 20.32 11.45
CA VAL A 360 -0.84 19.90 10.38
C VAL A 360 -2.28 20.33 10.68
N MET A 361 -2.74 20.13 11.90
CA MET A 361 -4.14 20.43 12.29
C MET A 361 -4.44 21.93 12.34
N ASN A 362 -3.44 22.77 12.67
CA ASN A 362 -3.59 24.22 12.75
C ASN A 362 -3.21 24.93 11.44
N SER A 363 -2.77 24.20 10.40
CA SER A 363 -2.37 24.77 9.12
C SER A 363 -3.55 24.90 8.16
N GLU A 364 -4.07 26.13 8.01
CA GLU A 364 -5.10 26.39 6.99
C GLU A 364 -4.63 26.08 5.56
N SER A 365 -3.34 26.32 5.25
CA SER A 365 -2.78 25.98 3.93
C SER A 365 -2.84 24.49 3.69
N CYS A 366 -2.48 23.66 4.68
CA CYS A 366 -2.54 22.21 4.60
C CYS A 366 -3.99 21.75 4.35
N LEU A 367 -4.96 22.25 5.11
CA LEU A 367 -6.37 21.89 4.94
C LEU A 367 -6.93 22.32 3.58
N ARG A 368 -6.52 23.49 3.06
CA ARG A 368 -6.89 23.91 1.69
C ARG A 368 -6.28 23.01 0.63
N SER A 369 -4.99 22.64 0.77
CA SER A 369 -4.30 21.75 -0.17
C SER A 369 -4.92 20.36 -0.22
N VAL A 370 -5.28 19.79 0.94
CA VAL A 370 -5.98 18.50 1.01
C VAL A 370 -7.32 18.55 0.30
N ARG A 371 -8.13 19.61 0.53
CA ARG A 371 -9.44 19.80 -0.15
C ARG A 371 -9.28 19.99 -1.66
N ALA A 372 -8.22 20.67 -2.10
CA ALA A 372 -7.92 20.84 -3.53
C ALA A 372 -7.52 19.51 -4.19
N ALA A 373 -6.76 18.67 -3.49
CA ALA A 373 -6.36 17.35 -3.98
C ALA A 373 -7.50 16.31 -3.95
N GLN A 374 -8.53 16.51 -3.13
CA GLN A 374 -9.72 15.67 -3.05
C GLN A 374 -10.66 15.84 -4.24
N ARG A 375 -10.74 17.06 -4.83
CA ARG A 375 -11.57 17.43 -6.00
C ARG A 375 -10.99 16.92 -7.30
#